data_4192ca90f308631177d36c0b37ad2947
#
_entry.id   4192ca90f308631177d36c0b37ad2947
#
_cell.length_a   1.000
_cell.length_b   1.000
_cell.length_c   1.000
_cell.angle_alpha   90.00
_cell.angle_beta   90.00
_cell.angle_gamma   90.00
#
_symmetry.space_group_name_H-M   'P 1'
#
loop_
_entity.id
_entity.type
_entity.pdbx_description
1 polymer ?
#
loop_
_entity_poly.entity_id
_entity_poly.type
_entity_poly.pdbx_seq_one_letter_code
_entity_poly.pdbx_strand_id
1 'polypeptide(L)'
;MLKKTALFLLLLTPAFADQKKDDEIYDSVKRRLAGDPEVKGGALEVTVKDGVVTITGIVRTDRAKAKADKVVGRVKGVSKVVNELKVSPTGN
;
A
#
# COMPACT_ATOMS: atom_id res chain seq x y z
N MET A 1 22.20 34.61 7.00
CA MET A 1 22.96 33.53 6.36
C MET A 1 22.84 32.22 7.08
N LEU A 2 23.05 32.21 8.37
CA LEU A 2 22.93 31.00 9.16
C LEU A 2 21.53 30.42 9.15
N LYS A 3 20.53 31.24 8.99
CA LYS A 3 19.14 30.82 8.96
C LYS A 3 18.80 29.88 7.82
N LYS A 4 19.45 30.06 6.67
CA LYS A 4 19.20 29.22 5.52
C LYS A 4 19.69 27.81 5.73
N THR A 5 20.81 27.66 6.41
CA THR A 5 21.37 26.37 6.71
C THR A 5 20.46 25.58 7.64
N ALA A 6 19.90 26.24 8.63
CA ALA A 6 19.00 25.57 9.58
C ALA A 6 17.74 25.05 8.90
N LEU A 7 17.19 25.83 7.97
CA LEU A 7 16.02 25.39 7.23
C LEU A 7 16.30 24.15 6.39
N PHE A 8 17.47 24.12 5.80
CA PHE A 8 17.85 23.00 4.97
C PHE A 8 17.91 21.71 5.77
N LEU A 9 18.42 21.77 7.00
CA LEU A 9 18.50 20.61 7.86
C LEU A 9 17.12 20.07 8.24
N LEU A 10 16.16 20.94 8.41
CA LEU A 10 14.81 20.53 8.77
C LEU A 10 14.13 19.69 7.68
N LEU A 11 14.51 19.92 6.44
CA LEU A 11 13.91 19.19 5.33
C LEU A 11 14.34 17.72 5.28
N LEU A 12 15.45 17.37 5.91
CA LEU A 12 15.95 16.01 5.90
C LEU A 12 15.29 15.12 6.95
N THR A 13 14.76 15.72 8.00
CA THR A 13 14.22 14.95 9.14
C THR A 13 12.98 14.12 8.81
N PRO A 14 12.01 14.61 8.04
CA PRO A 14 10.78 13.86 7.78
C PRO A 14 10.94 12.55 7.02
N ALA A 15 12.04 12.36 6.32
CA ALA A 15 12.25 11.18 5.49
C ALA A 15 12.18 9.87 6.28
N PHE A 16 12.73 9.85 7.49
CA PHE A 16 12.72 8.65 8.32
C PHE A 16 11.32 8.32 8.84
N ALA A 17 10.57 9.36 9.20
CA ALA A 17 9.22 9.16 9.71
C ALA A 17 8.31 8.57 8.63
N ASP A 18 8.46 9.03 7.38
CA ASP A 18 7.66 8.55 6.28
C ASP A 18 7.94 7.08 5.98
N GLN A 19 9.21 6.68 6.02
CA GLN A 19 9.60 5.31 5.77
C GLN A 19 9.02 4.37 6.82
N LYS A 20 9.04 4.77 8.06
CA LYS A 20 8.47 3.98 9.13
C LYS A 20 6.96 3.81 8.97
N LYS A 21 6.28 4.87 8.58
CA LYS A 21 4.84 4.80 8.32
C LYS A 21 4.53 3.86 7.16
N ASP A 22 5.35 3.87 6.13
CA ASP A 22 5.15 2.97 4.98
C ASP A 22 5.28 1.52 5.41
N ASP A 23 6.21 1.21 6.32
CA ASP A 23 6.36 -0.16 6.82
C ASP A 23 5.13 -0.60 7.60
N GLU A 24 4.57 0.28 8.41
CA GLU A 24 3.35 -0.02 9.16
C GLU A 24 2.16 -0.23 8.23
N ILE A 25 2.06 0.59 7.19
CA ILE A 25 1.01 0.46 6.19
C ILE A 25 1.15 -0.88 5.47
N TYR A 26 2.37 -1.22 5.08
CA TYR A 26 2.64 -2.48 4.39
C TYR A 26 2.13 -3.67 5.20
N ASP A 27 2.50 -3.72 6.48
CA ASP A 27 2.08 -4.82 7.35
C ASP A 27 0.57 -4.90 7.47
N SER A 28 -0.09 -3.75 7.65
CA SER A 28 -1.55 -3.71 7.76
C SER A 28 -2.23 -4.15 6.48
N VAL A 29 -1.74 -3.68 5.35
CA VAL A 29 -2.30 -4.04 4.05
C VAL A 29 -2.17 -5.53 3.79
N LYS A 30 -0.99 -6.08 4.00
CA LYS A 30 -0.75 -7.51 3.80
C LYS A 30 -1.68 -8.36 4.66
N ARG A 31 -1.81 -7.99 5.91
CA ARG A 31 -2.64 -8.73 6.85
C ARG A 31 -4.11 -8.69 6.47
N ARG A 32 -4.60 -7.53 6.07
CA ARG A 32 -6.00 -7.39 5.71
C ARG A 32 -6.34 -8.08 4.39
N LEU A 33 -5.45 -8.02 3.42
CA LEU A 33 -5.66 -8.70 2.15
C LEU A 33 -5.67 -10.21 2.34
N ALA A 34 -4.73 -10.73 3.13
CA ALA A 34 -4.64 -12.17 3.38
C ALA A 34 -5.85 -12.68 4.14
N GLY A 35 -6.44 -11.87 5.01
CA GLY A 35 -7.58 -12.26 5.81
C GLY A 35 -8.93 -12.06 5.15
N ASP A 36 -8.98 -11.44 3.99
CA ASP A 36 -10.24 -11.19 3.31
C ASP A 36 -10.66 -12.40 2.48
N PRO A 37 -11.83 -12.99 2.76
CA PRO A 37 -12.26 -14.20 2.08
C PRO A 37 -12.56 -14.03 0.60
N GLU A 38 -12.91 -12.82 0.16
CA GLU A 38 -13.16 -12.57 -1.26
C GLU A 38 -11.87 -12.36 -2.02
N VAL A 39 -10.91 -11.70 -1.40
CA VAL A 39 -9.64 -11.36 -2.05
C VAL A 39 -8.67 -12.53 -2.02
N LYS A 40 -8.57 -13.20 -0.87
CA LYS A 40 -7.63 -14.30 -0.64
C LYS A 40 -6.21 -13.87 -1.03
N GLY A 41 -5.80 -12.74 -0.49
CA GLY A 41 -4.65 -12.01 -0.95
C GLY A 41 -3.29 -12.48 -0.48
N GLY A 42 -3.16 -13.75 -0.07
CA GLY A 42 -1.89 -14.25 0.42
C GLY A 42 -0.77 -14.23 -0.62
N ALA A 43 -1.12 -14.41 -1.89
CA ALA A 43 -0.15 -14.46 -2.99
C ALA A 43 0.01 -13.13 -3.71
N LEU A 44 -0.62 -12.07 -3.21
CA LEU A 44 -0.51 -10.75 -3.82
C LEU A 44 0.73 -10.04 -3.34
N GLU A 45 1.30 -9.22 -4.21
CA GLU A 45 2.43 -8.38 -3.84
C GLU A 45 1.98 -6.97 -3.54
N VAL A 46 2.59 -6.39 -2.52
CA VAL A 46 2.26 -5.04 -2.06
C VAL A 46 3.54 -4.23 -1.98
N THR A 47 3.50 -3.02 -2.50
CA THR A 47 4.57 -2.05 -2.28
C THR A 47 3.95 -0.78 -1.75
N VAL A 48 4.65 -0.11 -0.85
CA VAL A 48 4.19 1.13 -0.25
C VAL A 48 5.29 2.16 -0.32
N LYS A 49 4.97 3.32 -0.86
CA LYS A 49 5.92 4.42 -0.91
C LYS A 49 5.17 5.73 -0.71
N ASP A 50 5.55 6.48 0.31
CA ASP A 50 4.95 7.77 0.64
C ASP A 50 3.43 7.69 0.77
N GLY A 51 2.94 6.59 1.35
CA GLY A 51 1.52 6.37 1.55
C GLY A 51 0.78 5.87 0.32
N VAL A 52 1.46 5.73 -0.81
CA VAL A 52 0.87 5.18 -2.04
C VAL A 52 1.09 3.67 -2.04
N VAL A 53 0.00 2.92 -2.08
CA VAL A 53 0.04 1.46 -2.05
C VAL A 53 -0.24 0.92 -3.45
N THR A 54 0.70 0.13 -3.96
CA THR A 54 0.53 -0.57 -5.24
C THR A 54 0.35 -2.05 -4.95
N ILE A 55 -0.70 -2.64 -5.50
CA ILE A 55 -0.97 -4.07 -5.34
C ILE A 55 -0.94 -4.74 -6.71
N THR A 56 -0.21 -5.87 -6.78
CA THR A 56 -0.07 -6.65 -8.01
C THR A 56 -0.34 -8.11 -7.71
N GLY A 57 -0.65 -8.85 -8.73
CA GLY A 57 -0.95 -10.27 -8.61
C GLY A 57 -2.19 -10.64 -9.38
N ILE A 58 -2.70 -11.83 -9.10
CA ILE A 58 -3.85 -12.38 -9.81
C ILE A 58 -4.97 -12.66 -8.83
N VAL A 59 -6.17 -12.22 -9.19
CA VAL A 59 -7.40 -12.56 -8.48
C VAL A 59 -8.34 -13.23 -9.48
N ARG A 60 -9.36 -13.91 -8.98
CA ARG A 60 -10.22 -14.71 -9.84
C ARG A 60 -11.44 -13.99 -10.39
N THR A 61 -11.83 -12.90 -9.76
CA THR A 61 -13.04 -12.17 -10.16
C THR A 61 -12.80 -10.67 -10.14
N ASP A 62 -13.60 -9.95 -10.91
CA ASP A 62 -13.60 -8.49 -10.86
C ASP A 62 -14.00 -7.99 -9.48
N ARG A 63 -14.89 -8.73 -8.83
CA ARG A 63 -15.34 -8.39 -7.49
C ARG A 63 -14.19 -8.44 -6.49
N ALA A 64 -13.33 -9.47 -6.59
CA ALA A 64 -12.16 -9.57 -5.74
C ALA A 64 -11.21 -8.41 -5.97
N LYS A 65 -11.01 -8.02 -7.22
CA LYS A 65 -10.16 -6.89 -7.55
C LYS A 65 -10.70 -5.59 -6.93
N ALA A 66 -12.00 -5.36 -7.06
CA ALA A 66 -12.64 -4.18 -6.49
C ALA A 66 -12.60 -4.20 -4.96
N LYS A 67 -12.79 -5.38 -4.38
CA LYS A 67 -12.75 -5.53 -2.91
C LYS A 67 -11.36 -5.22 -2.37
N ALA A 68 -10.33 -5.68 -3.07
CA ALA A 68 -8.95 -5.38 -2.68
C ALA A 68 -8.72 -3.88 -2.60
N ASP A 69 -9.22 -3.15 -3.57
CA ASP A 69 -9.11 -1.69 -3.60
C ASP A 69 -9.72 -1.06 -2.36
N LYS A 70 -10.92 -1.51 -1.99
CA LYS A 70 -11.61 -1.00 -0.81
C LYS A 70 -10.90 -1.34 0.48
N VAL A 71 -10.44 -2.57 0.60
CA VAL A 71 -9.74 -3.03 1.79
C VAL A 71 -8.48 -2.20 2.03
N VAL A 72 -7.69 -2.01 0.98
CA VAL A 72 -6.45 -1.23 1.08
C VAL A 72 -6.75 0.24 1.37
N GLY A 73 -7.76 0.80 0.71
CA GLY A 73 -8.09 2.20 0.91
C GLY A 73 -8.54 2.55 2.32
N ARG A 74 -8.99 1.56 3.10
CA ARG A 74 -9.42 1.78 4.48
C ARG A 74 -8.29 1.70 5.49
N VAL A 75 -7.11 1.31 5.06
CA VAL A 75 -5.97 1.22 5.96
C VAL A 75 -5.51 2.63 6.32
N LYS A 76 -5.32 2.87 7.61
CA LYS A 76 -4.90 4.16 8.09
C LYS A 76 -3.54 4.53 7.52
N GLY A 77 -3.43 5.73 6.98
CA GLY A 77 -2.18 6.22 6.43
C GLY A 77 -2.07 6.09 4.92
N VAL A 78 -2.96 5.32 4.30
CA VAL A 78 -2.95 5.16 2.85
C VAL A 78 -3.50 6.43 2.19
N SER A 79 -2.72 7.02 1.31
CA SER A 79 -3.12 8.22 0.59
C SER A 79 -3.67 7.90 -0.80
N LYS A 80 -3.20 6.79 -1.38
CA LYS A 80 -3.64 6.39 -2.72
C LYS A 80 -3.44 4.90 -2.91
N VAL A 81 -4.34 4.27 -3.64
CA VAL A 81 -4.24 2.85 -3.99
C VAL A 81 -4.05 2.75 -5.50
N VAL A 82 -3.01 2.04 -5.92
CA VAL A 82 -2.77 1.71 -7.33
C VAL A 82 -3.04 0.22 -7.47
N ASN A 83 -4.18 -0.12 -8.05
CA ASN A 83 -4.63 -1.50 -8.15
C ASN A 83 -4.28 -2.06 -9.52
N GLU A 84 -3.20 -2.83 -9.58
CA GLU A 84 -2.72 -3.46 -10.80
C GLU A 84 -2.98 -4.96 -10.81
N LEU A 85 -3.98 -5.39 -10.06
CA LEU A 85 -4.35 -6.80 -10.04
C LEU A 85 -4.94 -7.21 -11.38
N LYS A 86 -4.62 -8.43 -11.79
CA LYS A 86 -5.17 -9.02 -12.99
C LYS A 86 -6.24 -10.02 -12.60
N VAL A 87 -7.33 -10.02 -13.36
CA VAL A 87 -8.42 -10.95 -13.12
C VAL A 87 -8.23 -12.15 -14.02
N SER A 88 -8.13 -13.34 -13.43
CA SER A 88 -8.03 -14.59 -14.18
C SER A 88 -8.87 -15.64 -13.47
N PRO A 89 -10.01 -16.03 -14.07
CA PRO A 89 -10.90 -17.02 -13.43
C PRO A 89 -10.23 -18.35 -13.15
N THR A 90 -9.22 -18.73 -13.93
CA THR A 90 -8.48 -19.97 -13.74
C THR A 90 -7.33 -19.82 -12.76
N GLY A 91 -6.97 -18.60 -12.38
CA GLY A 91 -5.87 -18.36 -11.46
C GLY A 91 -4.50 -18.39 -12.11
N ASN A 92 -4.43 -18.35 -13.41
CA ASN A 92 -3.15 -18.39 -14.15
C ASN A 92 -2.85 -17.07 -14.84
#